data_96bc4b70213eb1b54250616d8b0bdeac
#
_entry.id   96bc4b70213eb1b54250616d8b0bdeac
#
_cell.length_a   1.000
_cell.length_b   1.000
_cell.length_c   1.000
_cell.angle_alpha   90.00
_cell.angle_beta   90.00
_cell.angle_gamma   90.00
#
_symmetry.space_group_name_H-M   'P 1'
#
loop_
_entity.id
_entity.type
_entity.pdbx_description
1 polymer ?
#
loop_
_entity_poly.entity_id
_entity_poly.type
_entity_poly.pdbx_seq_one_letter_code
_entity_poly.pdbx_strand_id
1 'polypeptide(L)'
;MLKASEANRIANDYQSCAKKEIMDYLEKSIISRAKDGFKWFPWDYDYSMEYDELTADEKQEIIFELRNAGYDVKDRWMIKQVVIRW
;
A
#
# COMPACT_ATOMS: atom_id res chain seq x y z
N MET A 1 -25.58 24.14 0.84
CA MET A 1 -24.19 24.25 1.29
C MET A 1 -23.69 22.87 1.75
N LEU A 2 -22.47 22.49 1.37
CA LEU A 2 -21.87 21.20 1.74
C LEU A 2 -21.60 21.15 3.26
N LYS A 3 -22.06 20.09 3.91
CA LYS A 3 -21.80 19.89 5.34
C LYS A 3 -20.37 19.40 5.57
N ALA A 4 -19.79 19.72 6.71
CA ALA A 4 -18.44 19.28 7.07
C ALA A 4 -18.29 17.75 7.04
N SER A 5 -19.33 17.01 7.45
CA SER A 5 -19.34 15.55 7.40
C SER A 5 -19.27 15.01 5.96
N GLU A 6 -19.88 15.70 5.01
CA GLU A 6 -19.82 15.33 3.60
C GLU A 6 -18.44 15.62 3.01
N ALA A 7 -17.85 16.76 3.38
CA ALA A 7 -16.49 17.10 2.96
C ALA A 7 -15.48 16.09 3.48
N ASN A 8 -15.60 15.66 4.73
CA ASN A 8 -14.74 14.63 5.33
C ASN A 8 -14.91 13.30 4.60
N ARG A 9 -16.12 12.92 4.24
CA ARG A 9 -16.37 11.69 3.51
C ARG A 9 -15.71 11.72 2.13
N ILE A 10 -15.79 12.83 1.42
CA ILE A 10 -15.17 13.01 0.11
C ILE A 10 -13.64 12.92 0.24
N ALA A 11 -13.06 13.56 1.24
CA ALA A 11 -11.63 13.51 1.50
C ALA A 11 -11.17 12.08 1.85
N ASN A 12 -11.94 11.36 2.67
CA ASN A 12 -11.66 9.98 3.02
C ASN A 12 -11.74 9.06 1.80
N ASP A 13 -12.73 9.26 0.93
CA ASP A 13 -12.87 8.51 -0.31
C ASP A 13 -11.68 8.74 -1.23
N TYR A 14 -11.19 9.97 -1.32
CA TYR A 14 -9.99 10.29 -2.10
C TYR A 14 -8.76 9.56 -1.57
N GLN A 15 -8.53 9.59 -0.25
CA GLN A 15 -7.44 8.85 0.38
C GLN A 15 -7.59 7.35 0.16
N SER A 16 -8.81 6.83 0.25
CA SER A 16 -9.12 5.43 -0.05
C SER A 16 -8.78 5.05 -1.47
N CYS A 17 -8.96 5.95 -2.44
CA CYS A 17 -8.59 5.69 -3.84
C CYS A 17 -7.08 5.48 -4.00
N ALA A 18 -6.25 6.33 -3.41
CA ALA A 18 -4.80 6.19 -3.47
C ALA A 18 -4.34 4.87 -2.84
N LYS A 19 -4.85 4.56 -1.65
CA LYS A 19 -4.58 3.31 -0.95
C LYS A 19 -5.02 2.10 -1.77
N LYS A 20 -6.21 2.16 -2.36
CA LYS A 20 -6.75 1.09 -3.19
C LYS A 20 -5.89 0.83 -4.42
N GLU A 21 -5.44 1.87 -5.09
CA GLU A 21 -4.56 1.74 -6.25
C GLU A 21 -3.26 1.04 -5.89
N ILE A 22 -2.67 1.39 -4.75
CA ILE A 22 -1.44 0.75 -4.27
C ILE A 22 -1.71 -0.69 -3.90
N MET A 23 -2.80 -0.98 -3.22
CA MET A 23 -3.18 -2.36 -2.86
C MET A 23 -3.37 -3.22 -4.11
N ASP A 24 -4.03 -2.70 -5.15
CA ASP A 24 -4.20 -3.38 -6.43
C ASP A 24 -2.84 -3.63 -7.11
N TYR A 25 -1.96 -2.64 -7.10
CA TYR A 25 -0.61 -2.76 -7.64
C TYR A 25 0.19 -3.85 -6.91
N LEU A 26 0.16 -3.85 -5.58
CA LEU A 26 0.86 -4.84 -4.77
C LEU A 26 0.30 -6.24 -5.02
N GLU A 27 -1.01 -6.39 -5.09
CA GLU A 27 -1.65 -7.67 -5.36
C GLU A 27 -1.22 -8.23 -6.72
N LYS A 28 -1.29 -7.42 -7.76
CA LYS A 28 -0.85 -7.82 -9.11
C LYS A 28 0.63 -8.19 -9.14
N SER A 29 1.46 -7.42 -8.45
CA SER A 29 2.90 -7.67 -8.38
C SER A 29 3.20 -8.97 -7.64
N ILE A 30 2.52 -9.24 -6.54
CA ILE A 30 2.65 -10.47 -5.77
C ILE A 30 2.25 -11.67 -6.64
N ILE A 31 1.12 -11.59 -7.33
CA ILE A 31 0.63 -12.65 -8.21
C ILE A 31 1.66 -12.93 -9.31
N SER A 32 2.17 -11.90 -9.96
CA SER A 32 3.17 -12.02 -11.03
C SER A 32 4.42 -12.73 -10.53
N ARG A 33 4.94 -12.32 -9.39
CA ARG A 33 6.14 -12.95 -8.83
C ARG A 33 5.89 -14.37 -8.35
N ALA A 34 4.72 -14.64 -7.77
CA ALA A 34 4.35 -15.99 -7.35
C ALA A 34 4.28 -16.94 -8.54
N LYS A 35 3.77 -16.48 -9.69
CA LYS A 35 3.75 -17.28 -10.92
C LYS A 35 5.15 -17.61 -11.42
N ASP A 36 6.12 -16.74 -11.17
CA ASP A 36 7.52 -16.94 -11.53
C ASP A 36 8.29 -17.77 -10.49
N GLY A 37 7.63 -18.22 -9.43
CA GLY A 37 8.22 -19.04 -8.37
C GLY A 37 8.84 -18.27 -7.23
N PHE A 38 8.75 -16.96 -7.22
CA PHE A 38 9.23 -16.15 -6.10
C PHE A 38 8.28 -16.20 -4.92
N LYS A 39 8.83 -16.06 -3.70
CA LYS A 39 8.07 -16.05 -2.46
C LYS A 39 8.19 -14.72 -1.72
N TRP A 40 8.58 -13.67 -2.42
CA TRP A 40 8.77 -12.34 -1.84
C TRP A 40 8.64 -11.28 -2.91
N PHE A 41 8.31 -10.06 -2.47
CA PHE A 41 8.25 -8.88 -3.33
C PHE A 41 8.75 -7.66 -2.56
N PRO A 42 9.74 -6.92 -3.09
CA PRO A 42 10.18 -5.67 -2.49
C PRO A 42 9.35 -4.51 -3.02
N TRP A 43 8.73 -3.77 -2.12
CA TRP A 43 7.98 -2.57 -2.47
C TRP A 43 8.82 -1.33 -2.15
N ASP A 44 9.36 -0.70 -3.19
CA ASP A 44 10.16 0.53 -3.08
C ASP A 44 9.24 1.74 -3.17
N TYR A 45 8.69 2.16 -2.04
CA TYR A 45 7.70 3.23 -1.99
C TYR A 45 8.28 4.62 -2.24
N ASP A 46 9.62 4.78 -2.22
CA ASP A 46 10.29 6.05 -2.43
C ASP A 46 10.52 6.38 -3.92
N TYR A 47 10.50 5.37 -4.77
CA TYR A 47 10.77 5.53 -6.20
C TYR A 47 9.52 5.74 -7.05
N SER A 48 8.37 5.62 -6.46
CA SER A 48 7.13 5.70 -7.21
C SER A 48 6.53 7.10 -7.11
N MET A 49 6.81 7.94 -8.10
CA MET A 49 6.26 9.29 -8.15
C MET A 49 4.73 9.31 -8.23
N GLU A 50 4.13 8.20 -8.64
CA GLU A 50 2.68 8.04 -8.69
C GLU A 50 2.04 7.98 -7.31
N TYR A 51 2.86 7.74 -6.26
CA TYR A 51 2.38 7.52 -4.90
C TYR A 51 2.88 8.58 -3.91
N ASP A 52 3.29 9.74 -4.40
CA ASP A 52 3.73 10.88 -3.57
C ASP A 52 2.64 11.34 -2.59
N GLU A 53 1.39 11.00 -2.87
CA GLU A 53 0.25 11.35 -2.03
C GLU A 53 0.01 10.35 -0.89
N LEU A 54 0.77 9.26 -0.85
CA LEU A 54 0.62 8.27 0.20
C LEU A 54 1.22 8.78 1.51
N THR A 55 0.38 8.91 2.53
CA THR A 55 0.83 9.34 3.85
C THR A 55 1.50 8.19 4.61
N ALA A 56 2.26 8.53 5.66
CA ALA A 56 2.86 7.51 6.52
C ALA A 56 1.79 6.63 7.19
N ASP A 57 0.66 7.21 7.56
CA ASP A 57 -0.46 6.49 8.16
C ASP A 57 -1.07 5.49 7.18
N GLU A 58 -1.27 5.89 5.93
CA GLU A 58 -1.79 5.00 4.89
C GLU A 58 -0.81 3.85 4.61
N LYS A 59 0.49 4.12 4.60
CA LYS A 59 1.52 3.09 4.47
C LYS A 59 1.40 2.06 5.59
N GLN A 60 1.24 2.49 6.82
CA GLN A 60 1.08 1.59 7.96
C GLN A 60 -0.21 0.79 7.87
N GLU A 61 -1.29 1.39 7.39
CA GLU A 61 -2.55 0.68 7.15
C GLU A 61 -2.38 -0.43 6.11
N ILE A 62 -1.67 -0.16 5.03
CA ILE A 62 -1.37 -1.16 4.00
C ILE A 62 -0.56 -2.31 4.59
N ILE A 63 0.47 -2.02 5.37
CA ILE A 63 1.29 -3.04 6.04
C ILE A 63 0.42 -3.88 6.96
N PHE A 64 -0.46 -3.26 7.73
CA PHE A 64 -1.37 -3.94 8.65
C PHE A 64 -2.32 -4.89 7.89
N GLU A 65 -2.90 -4.43 6.80
CA GLU A 65 -3.78 -5.27 5.97
C GLU A 65 -3.05 -6.46 5.37
N LEU A 66 -1.81 -6.26 4.91
CA LEU A 66 -1.00 -7.35 4.38
C LEU A 66 -0.69 -8.39 5.46
N ARG A 67 -0.34 -7.94 6.66
CA ARG A 67 -0.11 -8.86 7.80
C ARG A 67 -1.37 -9.63 8.16
N ASN A 68 -2.51 -8.97 8.15
CA ASN A 68 -3.80 -9.63 8.44
C ASN A 68 -4.15 -10.66 7.36
N ALA A 69 -3.70 -10.47 6.13
CA ALA A 69 -3.92 -11.43 5.05
C ALA A 69 -2.95 -12.62 5.12
N GLY A 70 -2.03 -12.64 6.07
CA GLY A 70 -1.10 -13.75 6.26
C GLY A 70 0.30 -13.53 5.70
N TYR A 71 0.58 -12.36 5.14
CA TYR A 71 1.92 -12.05 4.63
C TYR A 71 2.86 -11.68 5.76
N ASP A 72 4.15 -12.04 5.60
CA ASP A 72 5.22 -11.56 6.46
C ASP A 72 5.74 -10.25 5.85
N VAL A 73 5.56 -9.15 6.55
CA VAL A 73 5.88 -7.81 6.06
C VAL A 73 6.95 -7.19 6.93
N LYS A 74 8.04 -6.78 6.29
CA LYS A 74 9.18 -6.15 6.95
C LYS A 74 9.37 -4.74 6.41
N ASP A 75 9.24 -3.74 7.27
CA ASP A 75 9.47 -2.35 6.90
C ASP A 75 10.95 -2.01 7.08
N ARG A 76 11.66 -1.88 5.98
CA ARG A 76 13.07 -1.50 5.96
C ARG A 76 13.19 0.01 5.68
N TRP A 77 12.76 0.80 6.65
CA TRP A 77 12.66 2.25 6.52
C TRP A 77 13.99 2.94 6.19
N MET A 78 15.12 2.37 6.58
CA MET A 78 16.44 2.95 6.29
C MET A 78 16.75 3.00 4.79
N ILE A 79 16.25 2.02 4.04
CA ILE A 79 16.39 1.98 2.58
C ILE A 79 15.08 2.24 1.86
N LYS A 80 14.06 2.69 2.60
CA LYS A 80 12.73 3.03 2.10
C LYS A 80 12.10 1.91 1.28
N GLN A 81 12.19 0.70 1.80
CA GLN A 81 11.70 -0.50 1.15
C GLN A 81 10.86 -1.31 2.14
N VAL A 82 9.74 -1.83 1.67
CA VAL A 82 8.91 -2.79 2.42
C VAL A 82 9.02 -4.13 1.72
N VAL A 83 9.50 -5.14 2.44
CA VAL A 83 9.63 -6.51 1.92
C VAL A 83 8.40 -7.31 2.32
N ILE A 84 7.69 -7.82 1.34
CA ILE A 84 6.49 -8.64 1.52
C ILE A 84 6.85 -10.07 1.15
N ARG A 85 6.60 -11.02 2.06
CA ARG A 85 6.91 -12.43 1.86
C ARG A 85 5.67 -13.29 2.10
N TRP A 86 5.63 -14.42 1.42
CA TRP A 86 4.51 -15.37 1.58
C TRP A 86 4.92 -16.84 1.63
#